data_45fa210745cb05ead58682b2d9d86b73
#
_entry.id   45fa210745cb05ead58682b2d9d86b73
#
_cell.length_a   1.000
_cell.length_b   1.000
_cell.length_c   1.000
_cell.angle_alpha   90.00
_cell.angle_beta   90.00
_cell.angle_gamma   90.00
#
_symmetry.space_group_name_H-M   'P 1'
#
loop_
_entity.id
_entity.type
_entity.pdbx_description
1 polymer ?
#
loop_
_entity_poly.entity_id
_entity_poly.type
_entity_poly.pdbx_seq_one_letter_code
_entity_poly.pdbx_strand_id
1 'polypeptide(L)'
;PLNSRLVFQVRGVRENGQGLQPVILTHTGRALSMEQEELNGKYWSYPFKKAWEIYNQDNILLDEAALGQTNMFGLILTEGFFDVAKLVEAGCRNAVALMGNAISLGQIERLVWIRSRVRFPRILLFLDRDPAGKTGALQVRERLFHHGFPVTVFDWEQLVSFNGEKPKPIPESIKDPADMSVEQIQTLRRHGIF
;
A
#
# COMPACT_ATOMS: atom_id res chain seq x y z
N PRO A 1 -18.23 -15.73 9.78
CA PRO A 1 -18.07 -14.28 9.49
C PRO A 1 -17.40 -14.01 8.15
N LEU A 2 -16.53 -14.92 7.64
CA LEU A 2 -15.85 -14.74 6.36
C LEU A 2 -16.58 -15.40 5.18
N ASN A 3 -17.71 -16.07 5.40
CA ASN A 3 -18.51 -16.69 4.32
C ASN A 3 -18.97 -15.60 3.35
N SER A 4 -18.90 -15.92 2.05
CA SER A 4 -19.28 -15.02 0.96
C SER A 4 -18.52 -13.68 0.95
N ARG A 5 -17.28 -13.65 1.44
CA ARG A 5 -16.37 -12.50 1.38
C ARG A 5 -15.14 -12.84 0.55
N LEU A 6 -14.57 -11.83 -0.10
CA LEU A 6 -13.22 -11.97 -0.65
C LEU A 6 -12.22 -11.88 0.51
N VAL A 7 -11.47 -12.97 0.73
CA VAL A 7 -10.60 -13.09 1.90
C VAL A 7 -9.15 -12.79 1.54
N PHE A 8 -8.55 -11.90 2.31
CA PHE A 8 -7.13 -11.59 2.29
C PHE A 8 -6.46 -12.21 3.51
N GLN A 9 -5.34 -12.86 3.30
CA GLN A 9 -4.46 -13.27 4.37
C GLN A 9 -3.53 -12.10 4.72
N VAL A 10 -3.55 -11.66 5.97
CA VAL A 10 -2.62 -10.63 6.47
C VAL A 10 -1.45 -11.34 7.10
N ARG A 11 -0.27 -11.14 6.53
CA ARG A 11 0.99 -11.73 7.01
C ARG A 11 1.91 -10.66 7.58
N GLY A 12 2.57 -11.01 8.66
CA GLY A 12 3.69 -10.26 9.19
C GLY A 12 4.99 -11.05 9.05
N VAL A 13 6.06 -10.46 9.54
CA VAL A 13 7.37 -11.11 9.59
C VAL A 13 7.87 -11.10 11.03
N ARG A 14 8.41 -12.23 11.46
CA ARG A 14 9.07 -12.37 12.75
C ARG A 14 10.47 -12.90 12.54
N GLU A 15 11.38 -12.47 13.39
CA GLU A 15 12.76 -12.94 13.42
C GLU A 15 12.92 -14.02 14.48
N ASN A 16 13.57 -15.10 14.11
CA ASN A 16 13.94 -16.18 15.01
C ASN A 16 15.39 -16.62 14.74
N GLY A 17 15.87 -17.66 15.41
CA GLY A 17 17.23 -18.19 15.24
C GLY A 17 17.56 -18.68 13.82
N GLN A 18 16.57 -18.80 12.94
CA GLN A 18 16.73 -19.19 11.52
C GLN A 18 16.56 -18.00 10.56
N GLY A 19 16.40 -16.77 11.07
CA GLY A 19 16.22 -15.55 10.28
C GLY A 19 14.76 -15.07 10.24
N LEU A 20 14.43 -14.31 9.19
CA LEU A 20 13.11 -13.76 8.99
C LEU A 20 12.14 -14.84 8.47
N GLN A 21 10.98 -14.97 9.13
CA GLN A 21 9.94 -15.92 8.76
C GLN A 21 8.58 -15.24 8.62
N PRO A 22 7.80 -15.55 7.56
CA PRO A 22 6.44 -15.06 7.44
C PRO A 22 5.55 -15.73 8.49
N VAL A 23 4.65 -14.95 9.09
CA VAL A 23 3.64 -15.45 10.03
C VAL A 23 2.26 -14.94 9.64
N ILE A 24 1.25 -15.79 9.72
CA ILE A 24 -0.14 -15.38 9.50
C ILE A 24 -0.60 -14.64 10.75
N LEU A 25 -1.00 -13.37 10.59
CA LEU A 25 -1.52 -12.53 11.66
C LEU A 25 -3.02 -12.64 11.78
N THR A 26 -3.70 -12.62 10.63
CA THR A 26 -5.16 -12.71 10.55
C THR A 26 -5.62 -13.01 9.13
N HIS A 27 -6.93 -13.27 9.02
CA HIS A 27 -7.66 -13.21 7.75
C HIS A 27 -8.66 -12.07 7.83
N THR A 28 -8.71 -11.25 6.79
CA THR A 28 -9.69 -10.19 6.63
C THR A 28 -10.54 -10.45 5.40
N GLY A 29 -11.83 -10.21 5.49
CA GLY A 29 -12.77 -10.44 4.38
C GLY A 29 -13.48 -9.16 3.98
N ARG A 30 -13.43 -8.82 2.69
CA ARG A 30 -14.22 -7.73 2.11
C ARG A 30 -15.59 -8.25 1.68
N ALA A 31 -16.64 -7.53 2.02
CA ALA A 31 -18.00 -7.78 1.54
C ALA A 31 -18.04 -7.79 -0.01
N LEU A 32 -18.77 -8.74 -0.58
CA LEU A 32 -18.97 -8.87 -2.04
C LEU A 32 -20.28 -8.25 -2.51
N SER A 33 -21.15 -7.83 -1.57
CA SER A 33 -22.41 -7.15 -1.89
C SER A 33 -22.67 -6.02 -0.89
N MET A 34 -23.51 -5.06 -1.31
CA MET A 34 -23.95 -3.96 -0.44
C MET A 34 -24.72 -4.48 0.77
N GLU A 35 -25.55 -5.51 0.61
CA GLU A 35 -26.28 -6.14 1.72
C GLU A 35 -25.34 -6.68 2.80
N GLN A 36 -24.24 -7.33 2.40
CA GLN A 36 -23.22 -7.79 3.35
C GLN A 36 -22.48 -6.64 4.03
N GLU A 37 -22.24 -5.56 3.28
CA GLU A 37 -21.58 -4.36 3.81
C GLU A 37 -22.45 -3.68 4.86
N GLU A 38 -23.76 -3.55 4.62
CA GLU A 38 -24.73 -2.99 5.56
C GLU A 38 -24.86 -3.83 6.84
N LEU A 39 -24.90 -5.16 6.70
CA LEU A 39 -25.09 -6.06 7.85
C LEU A 39 -23.84 -6.19 8.74
N ASN A 40 -22.65 -6.20 8.16
CA ASN A 40 -21.44 -6.61 8.85
C ASN A 40 -20.21 -5.72 8.55
N GLY A 41 -20.42 -4.58 7.89
CA GLY A 41 -19.38 -3.65 7.47
C GLY A 41 -18.61 -4.11 6.22
N LYS A 42 -17.97 -3.14 5.57
CA LYS A 42 -17.18 -3.33 4.35
C LYS A 42 -16.07 -4.37 4.53
N TYR A 43 -15.39 -4.32 5.65
CA TYR A 43 -14.36 -5.30 6.03
C TYR A 43 -14.69 -5.93 7.37
N TRP A 44 -14.42 -7.23 7.48
CA TRP A 44 -14.44 -7.97 8.72
C TRP A 44 -13.12 -8.72 8.90
N SER A 45 -12.53 -8.67 10.09
CA SER A 45 -11.26 -9.32 10.38
C SER A 45 -11.32 -10.04 11.73
N TYR A 46 -10.62 -11.15 11.84
CA TYR A 46 -10.30 -11.66 13.18
C TYR A 46 -9.41 -10.65 13.90
N PRO A 47 -9.50 -10.54 15.24
CA PRO A 47 -8.70 -9.59 16.01
C PRO A 47 -7.21 -9.74 15.76
N PHE A 48 -6.53 -8.62 15.47
CA PHE A 48 -5.08 -8.53 15.38
C PHE A 48 -4.62 -7.11 15.68
N LYS A 49 -3.34 -6.93 15.95
CA LYS A 49 -2.77 -5.61 16.26
C LYS A 49 -2.48 -4.80 14.99
N LYS A 50 -3.53 -4.42 14.24
CA LYS A 50 -3.42 -3.66 12.98
C LYS A 50 -2.49 -2.45 13.10
N ALA A 51 -2.53 -1.72 14.21
CA ALA A 51 -1.71 -0.54 14.46
C ALA A 51 -0.19 -0.81 14.56
N TRP A 52 0.24 -2.07 14.50
CA TRP A 52 1.64 -2.48 14.55
C TRP A 52 2.13 -3.15 13.27
N GLU A 53 1.26 -3.28 12.27
CA GLU A 53 1.55 -4.07 11.09
C GLU A 53 1.34 -3.25 9.81
N ILE A 54 2.12 -3.57 8.79
CA ILE A 54 2.00 -3.05 7.43
C ILE A 54 1.60 -4.23 6.54
N TYR A 55 0.54 -4.08 5.75
CA TYR A 55 0.13 -5.14 4.83
C TYR A 55 1.16 -5.33 3.73
N ASN A 56 1.41 -6.56 3.33
CA ASN A 56 2.38 -6.99 2.30
C ASN A 56 3.86 -6.79 2.69
N GLN A 57 4.16 -6.55 3.97
CA GLN A 57 5.53 -6.39 4.46
C GLN A 57 6.38 -7.66 4.31
N ASP A 58 5.76 -8.83 4.31
CA ASP A 58 6.44 -10.10 4.10
C ASP A 58 7.05 -10.18 2.70
N ASN A 59 6.35 -9.71 1.66
CA ASN A 59 6.89 -9.70 0.30
C ASN A 59 8.12 -8.80 0.16
N ILE A 60 8.08 -7.57 0.70
CA ILE A 60 9.22 -6.65 0.59
C ILE A 60 10.45 -7.11 1.39
N LEU A 61 10.29 -8.04 2.31
CA LEU A 61 11.36 -8.58 3.15
C LEU A 61 11.86 -9.95 2.69
N LEU A 62 11.03 -10.75 1.99
CA LEU A 62 11.30 -12.16 1.71
C LEU A 62 11.25 -12.52 0.22
N ASP A 63 10.60 -11.70 -0.64
CA ASP A 63 10.58 -11.89 -2.09
C ASP A 63 11.72 -11.09 -2.74
N GLU A 64 12.61 -11.76 -3.46
CA GLU A 64 13.80 -11.13 -4.08
C GLU A 64 13.43 -10.00 -5.05
N ALA A 65 12.38 -10.18 -5.85
CA ALA A 65 11.97 -9.17 -6.82
C ALA A 65 11.37 -7.94 -6.14
N ALA A 66 10.57 -8.12 -5.08
CA ALA A 66 10.03 -7.03 -4.28
C ALA A 66 11.14 -6.30 -3.52
N LEU A 67 12.08 -7.06 -2.94
CA LEU A 67 13.26 -6.52 -2.27
C LEU A 67 14.11 -5.68 -3.24
N GLY A 68 14.38 -6.18 -4.44
CA GLY A 68 15.13 -5.46 -5.48
C GLY A 68 14.45 -4.16 -5.89
N GLN A 69 13.12 -4.16 -6.11
CA GLN A 69 12.36 -2.96 -6.42
C GLN A 69 12.35 -1.96 -5.25
N THR A 70 12.19 -2.46 -4.01
CA THR A 70 12.22 -1.62 -2.80
C THR A 70 13.56 -0.92 -2.65
N ASN A 71 14.66 -1.63 -2.86
CA ASN A 71 16.03 -1.06 -2.80
C ASN A 71 16.25 0.02 -3.87
N MET A 72 15.71 -0.17 -5.06
CA MET A 72 15.94 0.72 -6.21
C MET A 72 15.02 1.93 -6.23
N PHE A 73 13.73 1.73 -6.02
CA PHE A 73 12.69 2.75 -6.23
C PHE A 73 12.06 3.28 -4.94
N GLY A 74 12.23 2.57 -3.82
CA GLY A 74 11.56 2.87 -2.55
C GLY A 74 10.31 2.05 -2.34
N LEU A 75 9.51 2.45 -1.35
CA LEU A 75 8.21 1.85 -1.04
C LEU A 75 7.08 2.66 -1.66
N ILE A 76 6.04 1.97 -2.13
CA ILE A 76 4.74 2.57 -2.45
C ILE A 76 3.80 2.25 -1.29
N LEU A 77 3.35 3.27 -0.57
CA LEU A 77 2.48 3.15 0.60
C LEU A 77 1.06 3.59 0.24
N THR A 78 0.12 2.66 0.31
CA THR A 78 -1.30 2.84 -0.03
C THR A 78 -2.21 2.69 1.19
N GLU A 79 -3.52 2.89 0.99
CA GLU A 79 -4.49 2.69 2.06
C GLU A 79 -4.92 1.24 2.24
N GLY A 80 -5.22 0.53 1.15
CA GLY A 80 -5.97 -0.71 1.18
C GLY A 80 -5.34 -1.93 0.53
N PHE A 81 -5.98 -3.07 0.74
CA PHE A 81 -5.56 -4.36 0.20
C PHE A 81 -5.65 -4.42 -1.33
N PHE A 82 -6.68 -3.79 -1.90
CA PHE A 82 -6.91 -3.80 -3.35
C PHE A 82 -5.90 -2.95 -4.09
N ASP A 83 -5.46 -1.83 -3.49
CA ASP A 83 -4.42 -0.99 -4.07
C ASP A 83 -3.13 -1.76 -4.22
N VAL A 84 -2.74 -2.49 -3.15
CA VAL A 84 -1.55 -3.35 -3.21
C VAL A 84 -1.73 -4.46 -4.24
N ALA A 85 -2.90 -5.13 -4.28
CA ALA A 85 -3.16 -6.18 -5.26
C ALA A 85 -3.05 -5.66 -6.69
N LYS A 86 -3.63 -4.49 -6.98
CA LYS A 86 -3.58 -3.85 -8.30
C LYS A 86 -2.15 -3.41 -8.68
N LEU A 87 -1.43 -2.83 -7.76
CA LEU A 87 -0.04 -2.42 -7.97
C LEU A 87 0.86 -3.64 -8.24
N VAL A 88 0.70 -4.71 -7.47
CA VAL A 88 1.45 -5.96 -7.67
C VAL A 88 1.09 -6.61 -9.01
N GLU A 89 -0.19 -6.63 -9.40
CA GLU A 89 -0.64 -7.08 -10.73
C GLU A 89 0.06 -6.31 -11.85
N ALA A 90 0.23 -5.00 -11.67
CA ALA A 90 0.93 -4.13 -12.63
C ALA A 90 2.48 -4.23 -12.55
N GLY A 91 3.02 -5.09 -11.68
CA GLY A 91 4.45 -5.34 -11.53
C GLY A 91 5.15 -4.47 -10.47
N CYS A 92 4.41 -3.66 -9.69
CA CYS A 92 4.96 -2.86 -8.59
C CYS A 92 4.94 -3.69 -7.28
N ARG A 93 5.91 -4.60 -7.14
CA ARG A 93 5.97 -5.53 -5.99
C ARG A 93 6.38 -4.87 -4.67
N ASN A 94 6.91 -3.65 -4.73
CA ASN A 94 7.31 -2.81 -3.59
C ASN A 94 6.13 -2.04 -2.95
N ALA A 95 4.89 -2.43 -3.25
CA ALA A 95 3.68 -1.82 -2.70
C ALA A 95 3.29 -2.46 -1.37
N VAL A 96 2.93 -1.62 -0.40
CA VAL A 96 2.45 -1.98 0.94
C VAL A 96 1.26 -1.10 1.34
N ALA A 97 0.46 -1.52 2.35
CA ALA A 97 -0.67 -0.70 2.80
C ALA A 97 -0.71 -0.49 4.32
N LEU A 98 -1.24 0.68 4.70
CA LEU A 98 -1.54 1.06 6.09
C LEU A 98 -2.78 0.33 6.64
N MET A 99 -3.62 -0.19 5.74
CA MET A 99 -4.95 -0.72 6.06
C MET A 99 -5.90 0.37 6.62
N GLY A 100 -5.71 1.61 6.18
CA GLY A 100 -6.46 2.81 6.53
C GLY A 100 -5.73 4.08 6.08
N ASN A 101 -6.34 5.25 6.27
CA ASN A 101 -5.84 6.55 5.80
C ASN A 101 -4.92 7.29 6.80
N ALA A 102 -4.59 6.67 7.91
CA ALA A 102 -3.71 7.25 8.93
C ALA A 102 -2.64 6.25 9.36
N ILE A 103 -1.45 6.75 9.67
CA ILE A 103 -0.35 5.94 10.17
C ILE A 103 -0.26 6.02 11.70
N SER A 104 -0.16 4.88 12.36
CA SER A 104 0.06 4.79 13.81
C SER A 104 1.55 4.86 14.16
N LEU A 105 1.86 5.10 15.43
CA LEU A 105 3.24 5.03 15.92
C LEU A 105 3.85 3.64 15.72
N GLY A 106 3.09 2.58 16.02
CA GLY A 106 3.57 1.21 15.83
C GLY A 106 3.85 0.87 14.37
N GLN A 107 3.08 1.41 13.40
CA GLN A 107 3.38 1.26 11.98
C GLN A 107 4.64 2.04 11.57
N ILE A 108 4.89 3.21 12.15
CA ILE A 108 6.14 3.94 11.95
C ILE A 108 7.32 3.14 12.49
N GLU A 109 7.24 2.60 13.70
CA GLU A 109 8.26 1.72 14.28
C GLU A 109 8.49 0.48 13.40
N ARG A 110 7.42 -0.09 12.83
CA ARG A 110 7.52 -1.19 11.86
C ARG A 110 8.29 -0.76 10.60
N LEU A 111 8.04 0.42 10.04
CA LEU A 111 8.79 0.94 8.90
C LEU A 111 10.27 1.21 9.25
N VAL A 112 10.56 1.72 10.44
CA VAL A 112 11.94 1.85 10.94
C VAL A 112 12.63 0.51 11.03
N TRP A 113 11.94 -0.51 11.58
CA TRP A 113 12.45 -1.88 11.65
C TRP A 113 12.68 -2.49 10.25
N ILE A 114 11.78 -2.26 9.29
CA ILE A 114 11.96 -2.68 7.89
C ILE A 114 13.18 -1.98 7.29
N ARG A 115 13.32 -0.65 7.47
CA ARG A 115 14.44 0.13 6.93
C ARG A 115 15.80 -0.32 7.48
N SER A 116 15.85 -0.87 8.67
CA SER A 116 17.10 -1.44 9.21
C SER A 116 17.56 -2.73 8.50
N ARG A 117 16.70 -3.34 7.68
CA ARG A 117 16.94 -4.60 6.95
C ARG A 117 16.94 -4.43 5.44
N VAL A 118 16.18 -3.49 4.95
CA VAL A 118 15.99 -3.22 3.51
C VAL A 118 16.22 -1.73 3.28
N ARG A 119 17.21 -1.43 2.44
CA ARG A 119 17.43 -0.05 2.03
C ARG A 119 16.29 0.38 1.10
N PHE A 120 15.66 1.53 1.37
CA PHE A 120 14.80 2.18 0.40
C PHE A 120 15.03 3.70 0.41
N PRO A 121 15.18 4.30 -0.78
CA PRO A 121 15.56 5.70 -0.91
C PRO A 121 14.42 6.66 -0.55
N ARG A 122 13.17 6.21 -0.69
CA ARG A 122 11.97 7.07 -0.43
C ARG A 122 10.75 6.21 -0.12
N ILE A 123 9.71 6.88 0.39
CA ILE A 123 8.34 6.36 0.45
C ILE A 123 7.48 7.24 -0.46
N LEU A 124 6.80 6.66 -1.44
CA LEU A 124 5.75 7.31 -2.20
C LEU A 124 4.41 7.02 -1.51
N LEU A 125 3.72 8.07 -1.06
CA LEU A 125 2.35 7.97 -0.56
C LEU A 125 1.39 8.02 -1.75
N PHE A 126 0.74 6.90 -2.03
CA PHE A 126 -0.25 6.77 -3.08
C PHE A 126 -1.60 6.44 -2.44
N LEU A 127 -2.12 7.40 -1.66
CA LEU A 127 -3.37 7.31 -0.92
C LEU A 127 -4.55 7.78 -1.79
N ASP A 128 -5.77 7.58 -1.29
CA ASP A 128 -7.00 7.88 -2.03
C ASP A 128 -7.09 9.37 -2.41
N ARG A 129 -7.74 9.64 -3.54
CA ARG A 129 -7.89 11.00 -4.10
C ARG A 129 -8.92 11.85 -3.37
N ASP A 130 -9.74 11.25 -2.53
CA ASP A 130 -10.80 11.93 -1.80
C ASP A 130 -10.25 12.93 -0.75
N PRO A 131 -11.08 13.83 -0.18
CA PRO A 131 -10.62 14.79 0.82
C PRO A 131 -9.99 14.15 2.06
N ALA A 132 -10.46 12.97 2.48
CA ALA A 132 -9.90 12.25 3.63
C ALA A 132 -8.51 11.70 3.31
N GLY A 133 -8.33 11.07 2.14
CA GLY A 133 -7.04 10.57 1.66
C GLY A 133 -6.02 11.68 1.43
N LYS A 134 -6.44 12.83 0.85
CA LYS A 134 -5.59 14.01 0.69
C LYS A 134 -5.10 14.56 2.04
N THR A 135 -6.00 14.69 3.01
CA THR A 135 -5.63 15.12 4.38
C THR A 135 -4.74 14.09 5.06
N GLY A 136 -5.10 12.81 4.94
CA GLY A 136 -4.33 11.69 5.46
C GLY A 136 -2.91 11.66 4.90
N ALA A 137 -2.75 11.85 3.59
CA ALA A 137 -1.45 11.88 2.94
C ALA A 137 -0.52 12.96 3.52
N LEU A 138 -1.03 14.16 3.78
CA LEU A 138 -0.25 15.24 4.39
C LEU A 138 0.18 14.90 5.83
N GLN A 139 -0.74 14.36 6.62
CA GLN A 139 -0.45 13.94 8.00
C GLN A 139 0.53 12.77 8.06
N VAL A 140 0.35 11.77 7.20
CA VAL A 140 1.28 10.62 7.08
C VAL A 140 2.66 11.10 6.65
N ARG A 141 2.74 12.00 5.65
CA ARG A 141 3.99 12.59 5.20
C ARG A 141 4.73 13.28 6.33
N GLU A 142 4.06 14.15 7.07
CA GLU A 142 4.64 14.90 8.18
C GLU A 142 5.18 13.95 9.25
N ARG A 143 4.39 12.98 9.67
CA ARG A 143 4.82 11.99 10.68
C ARG A 143 6.02 11.18 10.23
N LEU A 144 6.03 10.69 9.00
CA LEU A 144 7.16 9.92 8.46
C LEU A 144 8.40 10.79 8.29
N PHE A 145 8.24 12.04 7.85
CA PHE A 145 9.35 13.01 7.73
C PHE A 145 10.04 13.26 9.07
N HIS A 146 9.29 13.45 10.15
CA HIS A 146 9.84 13.58 11.50
C HIS A 146 10.62 12.35 11.99
N HIS A 147 10.37 11.17 11.39
CA HIS A 147 11.13 9.95 11.68
C HIS A 147 12.25 9.69 10.64
N GLY A 148 12.61 10.72 9.86
CA GLY A 148 13.72 10.68 8.92
C GLY A 148 13.48 9.87 7.66
N PHE A 149 12.23 9.68 7.23
CA PHE A 149 11.92 9.07 5.94
C PHE A 149 11.82 10.15 4.86
N PRO A 150 12.53 9.99 3.72
CA PRO A 150 12.23 10.76 2.52
C PRO A 150 10.84 10.36 1.98
N VAL A 151 9.93 11.31 1.91
CA VAL A 151 8.52 11.04 1.53
C VAL A 151 8.10 11.93 0.37
N THR A 152 7.50 11.31 -0.63
CA THR A 152 6.83 11.99 -1.75
C THR A 152 5.35 11.64 -1.71
N VAL A 153 4.48 12.62 -1.95
CA VAL A 153 3.04 12.37 -2.11
C VAL A 153 2.74 12.30 -3.59
N PHE A 154 1.97 11.29 -4.01
CA PHE A 154 1.50 11.16 -5.38
C PHE A 154 0.62 12.35 -5.75
N ASP A 155 0.94 12.99 -6.86
CA ASP A 155 0.17 14.12 -7.38
C ASP A 155 -0.92 13.62 -8.33
N TRP A 156 -2.16 13.60 -7.86
CA TRP A 156 -3.32 13.21 -8.65
C TRP A 156 -3.67 14.19 -9.79
N GLU A 157 -3.17 15.42 -9.73
CA GLU A 157 -3.42 16.46 -10.72
C GLU A 157 -2.34 16.52 -11.80
N GLN A 158 -1.31 15.66 -11.71
CA GLN A 158 -0.24 15.61 -12.69
C GLN A 158 -0.76 15.24 -14.07
N LEU A 159 -0.10 15.80 -15.08
CA LEU A 159 -0.38 15.47 -16.49
C LEU A 159 0.39 14.21 -16.88
N VAL A 160 -0.33 13.20 -17.38
CA VAL A 160 0.24 11.92 -17.82
C VAL A 160 -0.14 11.64 -19.26
N SER A 161 0.82 11.16 -20.04
CA SER A 161 0.59 10.66 -21.39
C SER A 161 0.30 9.16 -21.33
N PHE A 162 -0.97 8.80 -21.43
CA PHE A 162 -1.36 7.39 -21.58
C PHE A 162 -1.40 7.03 -23.08
N ASN A 163 -0.87 5.87 -23.44
CA ASN A 163 -0.91 5.32 -24.81
C ASN A 163 -0.35 6.25 -25.90
N GLY A 164 0.62 7.12 -25.56
CA GLY A 164 1.20 8.07 -26.54
C GLY A 164 0.32 9.26 -26.89
N GLU A 165 -0.81 9.44 -26.22
CA GLU A 165 -1.65 10.62 -26.35
C GLU A 165 -0.98 11.86 -25.71
N LYS A 166 -1.52 13.06 -26.03
CA LYS A 166 -1.08 14.28 -25.35
C LYS A 166 -1.29 14.15 -23.84
N PRO A 167 -0.37 14.66 -23.00
CA PRO A 167 -0.51 14.63 -21.56
C PRO A 167 -1.85 15.22 -21.11
N LYS A 168 -2.58 14.47 -20.28
CA LYS A 168 -3.88 14.85 -19.71
C LYS A 168 -3.87 14.59 -18.21
N PRO A 169 -4.70 15.27 -17.43
CA PRO A 169 -4.92 14.93 -16.01
C PRO A 169 -5.43 13.50 -15.89
N ILE A 170 -5.08 12.86 -14.78
CA ILE A 170 -5.66 11.56 -14.42
C ILE A 170 -7.18 11.75 -14.27
N PRO A 171 -8.03 10.91 -14.92
CA PRO A 171 -9.47 11.04 -14.84
C PRO A 171 -10.00 11.10 -13.41
N GLU A 172 -10.96 11.98 -13.14
CA GLU A 172 -11.57 12.12 -11.80
C GLU A 172 -12.34 10.87 -11.32
N SER A 173 -12.71 9.98 -12.25
CA SER A 173 -13.32 8.70 -11.92
C SER A 173 -12.36 7.74 -11.21
N ILE A 174 -11.05 7.95 -11.36
CA ILE A 174 -10.01 7.19 -10.67
C ILE A 174 -9.79 7.82 -9.30
N LYS A 175 -10.19 7.11 -8.24
CA LYS A 175 -10.16 7.58 -6.86
C LYS A 175 -9.01 7.01 -6.04
N ASP A 176 -8.55 5.81 -6.39
CA ASP A 176 -7.50 5.09 -5.71
C ASP A 176 -6.66 4.28 -6.73
N PRO A 177 -5.52 3.69 -6.33
CA PRO A 177 -4.72 2.85 -7.23
C PRO A 177 -5.48 1.64 -7.77
N ALA A 178 -6.47 1.11 -7.07
CA ALA A 178 -7.25 -0.05 -7.51
C ALA A 178 -8.20 0.27 -8.67
N ASP A 179 -8.60 1.54 -8.83
CA ASP A 179 -9.41 2.01 -9.97
C ASP A 179 -8.59 2.10 -11.27
N MET A 180 -7.26 2.11 -11.19
CA MET A 180 -6.40 2.21 -12.37
C MET A 180 -6.32 0.89 -13.14
N SER A 181 -6.20 0.99 -14.46
CA SER A 181 -5.80 -0.17 -15.26
C SER A 181 -4.32 -0.50 -15.05
N VAL A 182 -3.96 -1.76 -15.31
CA VAL A 182 -2.56 -2.22 -15.27
C VAL A 182 -1.67 -1.35 -16.19
N GLU A 183 -2.16 -1.02 -17.39
CA GLU A 183 -1.44 -0.18 -18.35
C GLU A 183 -1.20 1.24 -17.83
N GLN A 184 -2.19 1.83 -17.13
CA GLN A 184 -2.04 3.15 -16.54
C GLN A 184 -0.95 3.15 -15.46
N ILE A 185 -0.94 2.16 -14.57
CA ILE A 185 0.10 2.02 -13.54
C ILE A 185 1.47 1.80 -14.18
N GLN A 186 1.56 0.93 -15.18
CA GLN A 186 2.82 0.69 -15.91
C GLN A 186 3.32 1.94 -16.64
N THR A 187 2.40 2.79 -17.11
CA THR A 187 2.75 4.08 -17.72
C THR A 187 3.33 5.04 -16.69
N LEU A 188 2.70 5.17 -15.51
CA LEU A 188 3.24 5.98 -14.40
C LEU A 188 4.65 5.52 -14.02
N ARG A 189 4.86 4.19 -13.96
CA ARG A 189 6.18 3.60 -13.67
C ARG A 189 7.22 3.95 -14.74
N ARG A 190 6.86 3.84 -16.03
CA ARG A 190 7.77 4.21 -17.15
C ARG A 190 8.16 5.69 -17.12
N HIS A 191 7.29 6.56 -16.62
CA HIS A 191 7.57 7.98 -16.43
C HIS A 191 8.37 8.28 -15.14
N GLY A 192 8.81 7.26 -14.41
CA GLY A 192 9.65 7.42 -13.21
C GLY A 192 8.91 7.98 -11.99
N ILE A 193 7.58 7.89 -12.00
CA ILE A 193 6.75 8.36 -10.88
C ILE A 193 6.93 7.44 -9.67
N PHE A 194 7.15 6.13 -9.91
CA PHE A 194 7.48 5.12 -8.92
C PHE A 194 8.26 3.91 -9.48
#